data_4a43deea84c0298b2a0ec9ef2dca09eb
#
_entry.id   4a43deea84c0298b2a0ec9ef2dca09eb
#
_cell.length_a   1.000
_cell.length_b   1.000
_cell.length_c   1.000
_cell.angle_alpha   90.00
_cell.angle_beta   90.00
_cell.angle_gamma   90.00
#
_symmetry.space_group_name_H-M   'P 1'
#
loop_
_entity.id
_entity.type
_entity.pdbx_description
1 polymer ?
#
loop_
_entity_poly.entity_id
_entity_poly.type
_entity_poly.pdbx_seq_one_letter_code
_entity_poly.pdbx_strand_id
1 'polypeptide(L)'
;MSIPNIQKGLLLYCQFYEVGDEIHLENISSYIVQPTSLRQPTVRVRRAESIQIAKPPVQVELGFLALPELSIALEGRLRATIYDLGAIALTLEIPLENPTHWTKIASLMAMLQDTPVPLKSSFAKQLEALEKVIYPLIKKPNRSTIVEDYSILVIEALADSPIEITELGQHPLVLAALLGEQEPLSENAAGLISQMSYYPQDLALLSWNGALLIEPDRQATATVLALLEFANVELLLMRSYDAALETELSSFYRRLPKQPPRFTFPLVRRYSHLLYDLQRLVAEFTEFTERVDNALKVTDDVYWNRLYSKALNVLRVDVWRSGVEHKLTLLRETYSMLHDEADTERASALEWTIVILIVFEIVTAWFRH
;
A
#
# COMPACT_ATOMS: atom_id res chain seq x y z
N MET A 1 5.42 10.75 -36.79
CA MET A 1 6.52 9.82 -37.11
C MET A 1 6.07 8.43 -36.71
N SER A 2 6.48 7.37 -37.46
CA SER A 2 6.10 5.99 -37.10
C SER A 2 6.91 5.55 -35.88
N ILE A 3 6.22 5.09 -34.84
CA ILE A 3 6.83 4.57 -33.61
C ILE A 3 7.36 3.13 -33.87
N PRO A 4 8.54 2.76 -33.32
CA PRO A 4 9.07 1.40 -33.49
C PRO A 4 8.21 0.37 -32.77
N ASN A 5 8.05 -0.80 -33.36
CA ASN A 5 7.38 -1.91 -32.71
C ASN A 5 8.24 -2.52 -31.61
N ILE A 6 7.60 -3.11 -30.62
CA ILE A 6 8.27 -3.82 -29.54
C ILE A 6 8.68 -5.20 -30.07
N GLN A 7 9.99 -5.48 -30.10
CA GLN A 7 10.52 -6.78 -30.49
C GLN A 7 10.58 -7.74 -29.30
N LYS A 8 10.89 -7.22 -28.13
CA LYS A 8 10.98 -8.01 -26.92
C LYS A 8 10.59 -7.19 -25.72
N GLY A 9 9.71 -7.73 -24.91
CA GLY A 9 9.23 -7.06 -23.71
C GLY A 9 8.39 -7.97 -22.84
N LEU A 10 7.98 -7.41 -21.71
CA LEU A 10 7.19 -8.06 -20.69
C LEU A 10 6.18 -7.07 -20.13
N LEU A 11 4.92 -7.43 -20.06
CA LEU A 11 3.92 -6.66 -19.33
C LEU A 11 3.68 -7.36 -17.99
N LEU A 12 3.85 -6.59 -16.91
CA LEU A 12 3.59 -7.01 -15.54
C LEU A 12 2.28 -6.37 -15.12
N TYR A 13 1.32 -7.18 -14.67
CA TYR A 13 0.12 -6.71 -14.03
C TYR A 13 0.14 -7.12 -12.56
N CYS A 14 0.16 -6.13 -11.68
CA CYS A 14 0.31 -6.30 -10.24
C CYS A 14 -0.99 -5.94 -9.53
N GLN A 15 -1.40 -6.75 -8.54
CA GLN A 15 -2.41 -6.37 -7.56
C GLN A 15 -1.84 -6.51 -6.17
N PHE A 16 -2.12 -5.52 -5.33
CA PHE A 16 -1.59 -5.40 -3.98
C PHE A 16 -2.72 -5.55 -2.97
N TYR A 17 -2.49 -6.37 -1.95
CA TYR A 17 -3.46 -6.74 -0.93
C TYR A 17 -2.85 -6.61 0.47
N GLU A 18 -3.60 -6.03 1.39
CA GLU A 18 -3.30 -6.09 2.81
C GLU A 18 -4.01 -7.30 3.41
N VAL A 19 -3.29 -8.13 4.17
CA VAL A 19 -3.77 -9.39 4.76
C VAL A 19 -3.62 -9.44 6.28
N GLY A 20 -2.96 -8.45 6.87
CA GLY A 20 -2.77 -8.34 8.32
C GLY A 20 -1.74 -7.24 8.66
N ASP A 21 -1.44 -7.08 9.95
CA ASP A 21 -0.52 -6.04 10.41
C ASP A 21 0.96 -6.34 10.08
N GLU A 22 1.34 -7.62 10.10
CA GLU A 22 2.73 -8.07 9.88
C GLU A 22 2.74 -9.52 9.42
N ILE A 23 3.71 -9.90 8.57
CA ILE A 23 3.96 -11.28 8.16
C ILE A 23 5.40 -11.66 8.57
N HIS A 24 5.53 -12.71 9.36
CA HIS A 24 6.84 -13.21 9.81
C HIS A 24 7.55 -13.97 8.68
N LEU A 25 8.42 -13.29 7.93
CA LEU A 25 9.08 -13.85 6.73
C LEU A 25 10.16 -14.89 7.05
N GLU A 26 10.72 -14.89 8.27
CA GLU A 26 11.87 -15.74 8.66
C GLU A 26 11.61 -17.24 8.46
N ASN A 27 10.38 -17.68 8.70
CA ASN A 27 9.99 -19.08 8.61
C ASN A 27 9.14 -19.43 7.38
N ILE A 28 8.95 -18.50 6.46
CA ILE A 28 8.02 -18.64 5.35
C ILE A 28 8.37 -19.83 4.44
N SER A 29 9.66 -20.11 4.26
CA SER A 29 10.15 -21.23 3.46
C SER A 29 9.70 -22.60 3.98
N SER A 30 9.49 -22.75 5.28
CA SER A 30 9.04 -24.00 5.89
C SER A 30 7.53 -24.29 5.65
N TYR A 31 6.76 -23.25 5.35
CA TYR A 31 5.32 -23.36 5.06
C TYR A 31 5.02 -23.53 3.57
N ILE A 32 5.85 -22.93 2.70
CA ILE A 32 5.63 -22.95 1.25
C ILE A 32 6.19 -24.21 0.57
N VAL A 33 7.03 -25.00 1.25
CA VAL A 33 7.71 -26.20 0.72
C VAL A 33 6.82 -27.46 0.71
N GLN A 34 5.51 -27.41 0.54
CA GLN A 34 4.72 -28.65 0.40
C GLN A 34 4.44 -29.00 -1.06
N PRO A 35 4.68 -30.28 -1.46
CA PRO A 35 4.58 -30.72 -2.83
C PRO A 35 3.15 -31.13 -3.15
N THR A 36 2.43 -30.29 -3.85
CA THR A 36 1.27 -30.80 -4.59
C THR A 36 1.31 -30.17 -5.98
N SER A 37 1.85 -30.90 -6.94
CA SER A 37 1.78 -30.69 -8.39
C SER A 37 2.35 -29.38 -8.97
N LEU A 38 3.03 -28.55 -8.22
CA LEU A 38 3.70 -27.34 -8.71
C LEU A 38 5.22 -27.52 -8.56
N ARG A 39 5.96 -27.14 -9.59
CA ARG A 39 7.43 -27.03 -9.54
C ARG A 39 7.82 -26.29 -8.26
N GLN A 40 8.83 -26.79 -7.55
CA GLN A 40 9.31 -26.24 -6.28
C GLN A 40 9.31 -24.70 -6.29
N PRO A 41 8.59 -24.05 -5.35
CA PRO A 41 8.60 -22.59 -5.27
C PRO A 41 10.04 -22.15 -5.04
N THR A 42 10.60 -21.44 -5.99
CA THR A 42 11.93 -20.87 -5.86
C THR A 42 11.80 -19.63 -4.99
N VAL A 43 12.04 -19.77 -3.70
CA VAL A 43 12.13 -18.63 -2.79
C VAL A 43 13.37 -17.82 -3.18
N ARG A 44 13.18 -16.70 -3.84
CA ARG A 44 14.27 -15.78 -4.18
C ARG A 44 14.23 -14.60 -3.23
N VAL A 45 15.30 -14.42 -2.47
CA VAL A 45 15.54 -13.19 -1.71
C VAL A 45 16.14 -12.18 -2.70
N ARG A 46 15.36 -11.18 -3.07
CA ARG A 46 15.84 -10.11 -3.95
C ARG A 46 16.72 -9.16 -3.13
N ARG A 47 18.00 -9.13 -3.44
CA ARG A 47 18.92 -8.09 -2.96
C ARG A 47 19.30 -7.22 -4.15
N ALA A 48 18.74 -6.03 -4.22
CA ALA A 48 19.32 -4.98 -5.04
C ALA A 48 20.41 -4.29 -4.20
N GLU A 49 21.64 -4.23 -4.69
CA GLU A 49 22.79 -3.68 -3.93
C GLU A 49 22.57 -2.21 -3.52
N SER A 50 21.77 -1.46 -4.28
CA SER A 50 21.50 -0.04 -4.05
C SER A 50 20.25 0.23 -3.16
N ILE A 51 19.52 -0.80 -2.77
CA ILE A 51 18.31 -0.66 -1.96
C ILE A 51 18.47 -1.51 -0.70
N GLN A 52 18.33 -0.88 0.45
CA GLN A 52 18.27 -1.57 1.73
C GLN A 52 16.82 -1.66 2.18
N ILE A 53 16.25 -2.85 2.07
CA ILE A 53 14.97 -3.18 2.67
C ILE A 53 15.28 -3.84 4.01
N ALA A 54 14.70 -3.30 5.09
CA ALA A 54 14.97 -3.78 6.45
C ALA A 54 14.73 -5.28 6.58
N LYS A 55 13.62 -5.77 6.02
CA LYS A 55 13.30 -7.19 5.87
C LYS A 55 12.98 -7.46 4.41
N PRO A 56 13.89 -8.07 3.63
CA PRO A 56 13.67 -8.31 2.20
C PRO A 56 12.41 -9.14 1.96
N PRO A 57 11.57 -8.76 0.99
CA PRO A 57 10.36 -9.50 0.67
C PRO A 57 10.70 -10.88 0.08
N VAL A 58 9.80 -11.83 0.29
CA VAL A 58 9.93 -13.19 -0.22
C VAL A 58 9.08 -13.35 -1.46
N GLN A 59 9.68 -13.86 -2.55
CA GLN A 59 8.99 -14.14 -3.80
C GLN A 59 8.66 -15.63 -3.90
N VAL A 60 7.43 -15.94 -4.30
CA VAL A 60 6.88 -17.28 -4.46
C VAL A 60 6.30 -17.41 -5.85
N GLU A 61 6.72 -18.43 -6.62
CA GLU A 61 6.12 -18.78 -7.90
C GLU A 61 4.81 -19.51 -7.65
N LEU A 62 3.70 -18.99 -8.17
CA LEU A 62 2.36 -19.59 -8.05
C LEU A 62 1.97 -20.42 -9.27
N GLY A 63 2.82 -20.46 -10.31
CA GLY A 63 2.62 -21.24 -11.51
C GLY A 63 2.21 -20.41 -12.71
N PHE A 64 1.41 -21.00 -13.59
CA PHE A 64 1.01 -20.39 -14.86
C PHE A 64 -0.50 -20.12 -14.84
N LEU A 65 -0.89 -18.92 -15.26
CA LEU A 65 -2.29 -18.51 -15.39
C LEU A 65 -2.60 -18.28 -16.87
N ALA A 66 -3.69 -18.89 -17.34
CA ALA A 66 -4.23 -18.66 -18.66
C ALA A 66 -5.71 -18.29 -18.56
N LEU A 67 -6.10 -17.20 -19.20
CA LEU A 67 -7.46 -16.65 -19.25
C LEU A 67 -7.84 -16.41 -20.73
N PRO A 68 -8.17 -17.47 -21.46
CA PRO A 68 -8.50 -17.37 -22.89
C PRO A 68 -9.88 -16.73 -23.15
N GLU A 69 -10.74 -16.67 -22.12
CA GLU A 69 -12.09 -16.12 -22.19
C GLU A 69 -12.15 -14.58 -22.22
N LEU A 70 -11.02 -13.91 -22.01
CA LEU A 70 -10.97 -12.45 -22.05
C LEU A 70 -10.99 -11.92 -23.49
N SER A 71 -11.41 -10.67 -23.67
CA SER A 71 -11.41 -9.98 -24.97
C SER A 71 -10.02 -9.98 -25.65
N ILE A 72 -8.97 -9.92 -24.85
CA ILE A 72 -7.60 -10.22 -25.23
C ILE A 72 -7.16 -11.35 -24.31
N ALA A 73 -6.87 -12.53 -24.89
CA ALA A 73 -6.43 -13.68 -24.10
C ALA A 73 -5.16 -13.34 -23.31
N LEU A 74 -5.17 -13.65 -22.02
CA LEU A 74 -4.02 -13.47 -21.15
C LEU A 74 -3.40 -14.80 -20.82
N GLU A 75 -2.09 -14.85 -20.90
CA GLU A 75 -1.30 -16.02 -20.57
C GLU A 75 0.03 -15.57 -19.98
N GLY A 76 0.38 -16.07 -18.80
CA GLY A 76 1.58 -15.62 -18.12
C GLY A 76 1.93 -16.38 -16.85
N ARG A 77 3.07 -16.07 -16.28
CA ARG A 77 3.51 -16.60 -15.00
C ARG A 77 2.94 -15.75 -13.87
N LEU A 78 2.39 -16.40 -12.88
CA LEU A 78 1.89 -15.75 -11.68
C LEU A 78 2.90 -15.95 -10.54
N ARG A 79 3.30 -14.87 -9.90
CA ARG A 79 4.12 -14.88 -8.69
C ARG A 79 3.47 -14.04 -7.59
N ALA A 80 3.83 -14.35 -6.36
CA ALA A 80 3.52 -13.52 -5.20
C ALA A 80 4.82 -12.93 -4.63
N THR A 81 4.77 -11.67 -4.23
CA THR A 81 5.81 -11.01 -3.42
C THR A 81 5.19 -10.70 -2.05
N ILE A 82 5.75 -11.28 -0.99
CA ILE A 82 5.23 -11.19 0.37
C ILE A 82 6.11 -10.24 1.15
N TYR A 83 5.49 -9.21 1.72
CA TYR A 83 6.15 -8.16 2.52
C TYR A 83 5.88 -8.37 4.00
N ASP A 84 6.86 -8.11 4.85
CA ASP A 84 6.73 -8.17 6.30
C ASP A 84 5.71 -7.16 6.86
N LEU A 85 5.40 -6.12 6.09
CA LEU A 85 4.41 -5.08 6.39
C LEU A 85 2.94 -5.54 6.32
N GLY A 86 2.69 -6.86 6.20
CA GLY A 86 1.33 -7.39 6.09
C GLY A 86 0.72 -7.29 4.70
N ALA A 87 1.52 -7.01 3.67
CA ALA A 87 1.07 -6.88 2.30
C ALA A 87 1.57 -8.02 1.40
N ILE A 88 0.76 -8.36 0.39
CA ILE A 88 1.09 -9.33 -0.66
C ILE A 88 0.84 -8.68 -2.02
N ALA A 89 1.83 -8.71 -2.90
CA ALA A 89 1.68 -8.36 -4.30
C ALA A 89 1.54 -9.65 -5.13
N LEU A 90 0.48 -9.77 -5.91
CA LEU A 90 0.34 -10.79 -6.94
C LEU A 90 0.67 -10.17 -8.30
N THR A 91 1.64 -10.73 -9.01
CA THR A 91 2.11 -10.22 -10.29
C THR A 91 1.96 -11.26 -11.38
N LEU A 92 1.18 -10.94 -12.42
CA LEU A 92 1.07 -11.71 -13.64
C LEU A 92 2.10 -11.18 -14.66
N GLU A 93 3.04 -12.01 -15.05
CA GLU A 93 4.09 -11.72 -16.04
C GLU A 93 3.66 -12.21 -17.42
N ILE A 94 3.29 -11.29 -18.30
CA ILE A 94 2.76 -11.56 -19.64
C ILE A 94 3.88 -11.27 -20.67
N PRO A 95 4.46 -12.29 -21.30
CA PRO A 95 5.45 -12.08 -22.35
C PRO A 95 4.80 -11.44 -23.58
N LEU A 96 5.47 -10.47 -24.19
CA LEU A 96 5.00 -9.85 -25.41
C LEU A 96 5.46 -10.64 -26.64
N GLU A 97 4.54 -10.80 -27.59
CA GLU A 97 4.84 -11.40 -28.89
C GLU A 97 5.78 -10.50 -29.71
N ASN A 98 6.51 -11.09 -30.64
CA ASN A 98 7.39 -10.38 -31.56
C ASN A 98 6.86 -10.44 -33.01
N PRO A 99 6.53 -9.31 -33.67
CA PRO A 99 6.50 -7.94 -33.11
C PRO A 99 5.18 -7.61 -32.41
N THR A 100 5.22 -6.78 -31.36
CA THR A 100 4.02 -6.22 -30.71
C THR A 100 3.84 -4.76 -31.11
N HIS A 101 2.63 -4.41 -31.57
CA HIS A 101 2.25 -3.05 -31.91
C HIS A 101 1.74 -2.29 -30.68
N TRP A 102 2.01 -0.99 -30.61
CA TRP A 102 1.58 -0.13 -29.49
C TRP A 102 0.07 -0.08 -29.29
N THR A 103 -0.71 -0.20 -30.36
CA THR A 103 -2.18 -0.27 -30.28
C THR A 103 -2.64 -1.52 -29.51
N LYS A 104 -1.96 -2.66 -29.67
CA LYS A 104 -2.25 -3.88 -28.87
C LYS A 104 -1.92 -3.66 -27.40
N ILE A 105 -0.79 -2.96 -27.11
CA ILE A 105 -0.41 -2.62 -25.73
C ILE A 105 -1.44 -1.68 -25.10
N ALA A 106 -1.85 -0.61 -25.80
CA ALA A 106 -2.86 0.31 -25.29
C ALA A 106 -4.17 -0.41 -24.97
N SER A 107 -4.66 -1.26 -25.87
CA SER A 107 -5.87 -2.06 -25.64
C SER A 107 -5.72 -3.04 -24.47
N LEU A 108 -4.53 -3.64 -24.32
CA LEU A 108 -4.25 -4.58 -23.24
C LEU A 108 -4.18 -3.87 -21.89
N MET A 109 -3.49 -2.73 -21.81
CA MET A 109 -3.40 -1.94 -20.58
C MET A 109 -4.75 -1.35 -20.19
N ALA A 110 -5.55 -0.85 -21.13
CA ALA A 110 -6.92 -0.41 -20.88
C ALA A 110 -7.80 -1.54 -20.31
N MET A 111 -7.73 -2.74 -20.91
CA MET A 111 -8.47 -3.90 -20.40
C MET A 111 -8.04 -4.27 -18.97
N LEU A 112 -6.75 -4.19 -18.65
CA LEU A 112 -6.23 -4.53 -17.33
C LEU A 112 -6.64 -3.52 -16.26
N GLN A 113 -6.75 -2.24 -16.60
CA GLN A 113 -7.23 -1.20 -15.67
C GLN A 113 -8.67 -1.44 -15.21
N ASP A 114 -9.54 -1.96 -16.08
CA ASP A 114 -10.90 -2.34 -15.72
C ASP A 114 -10.96 -3.61 -14.85
N THR A 115 -9.85 -4.26 -14.66
CA THR A 115 -9.70 -5.52 -13.89
C THR A 115 -10.82 -6.52 -14.22
N PRO A 116 -10.77 -7.22 -15.36
CA PRO A 116 -11.84 -8.13 -15.79
C PRO A 116 -12.20 -9.15 -14.72
N VAL A 117 -13.50 -9.49 -14.60
CA VAL A 117 -14.02 -10.40 -13.56
C VAL A 117 -13.27 -11.75 -13.50
N PRO A 118 -12.94 -12.42 -14.64
CA PRO A 118 -12.16 -13.67 -14.59
C PRO A 118 -10.78 -13.48 -13.98
N LEU A 119 -10.10 -12.37 -14.29
CA LEU A 119 -8.79 -12.04 -13.73
C LEU A 119 -8.89 -11.79 -12.23
N LYS A 120 -9.83 -10.94 -11.81
CA LYS A 120 -10.10 -10.66 -10.39
C LYS A 120 -10.39 -11.92 -9.59
N SER A 121 -11.24 -12.82 -10.13
CA SER A 121 -11.59 -14.07 -9.46
C SER A 121 -10.41 -15.04 -9.36
N SER A 122 -9.55 -15.08 -10.38
CA SER A 122 -8.35 -15.91 -10.38
C SER A 122 -7.32 -15.42 -9.35
N PHE A 123 -7.09 -14.11 -9.29
CA PHE A 123 -6.21 -13.51 -8.29
C PHE A 123 -6.74 -13.74 -6.86
N ALA A 124 -8.04 -13.55 -6.64
CA ALA A 124 -8.65 -13.80 -5.33
C ALA A 124 -8.49 -15.26 -4.87
N LYS A 125 -8.65 -16.23 -5.77
CA LYS A 125 -8.43 -17.66 -5.47
C LYS A 125 -6.98 -17.95 -5.10
N GLN A 126 -6.03 -17.39 -5.85
CA GLN A 126 -4.60 -17.60 -5.58
C GLN A 126 -4.18 -16.94 -4.26
N LEU A 127 -4.67 -15.73 -3.99
CA LEU A 127 -4.46 -15.06 -2.72
C LEU A 127 -4.99 -15.88 -1.55
N GLU A 128 -6.25 -16.35 -1.64
CA GLU A 128 -6.86 -17.18 -0.59
C GLU A 128 -6.10 -18.48 -0.35
N ALA A 129 -5.61 -19.12 -1.42
CA ALA A 129 -4.78 -20.32 -1.29
C ALA A 129 -3.45 -20.03 -0.59
N LEU A 130 -2.80 -18.92 -0.93
CA LEU A 130 -1.54 -18.50 -0.31
C LEU A 130 -1.76 -18.11 1.16
N GLU A 131 -2.79 -17.30 1.45
CA GLU A 131 -3.15 -16.89 2.83
C GLU A 131 -3.38 -18.10 3.73
N LYS A 132 -4.07 -19.13 3.27
CA LYS A 132 -4.29 -20.36 4.06
C LYS A 132 -2.97 -21.04 4.45
N VAL A 133 -1.99 -21.03 3.57
CA VAL A 133 -0.68 -21.64 3.81
C VAL A 133 0.12 -20.81 4.83
N ILE A 134 0.14 -19.48 4.68
CA ILE A 134 0.94 -18.60 5.53
C ILE A 134 0.18 -18.05 6.74
N TYR A 135 -1.09 -18.44 6.94
CA TYR A 135 -1.94 -17.93 8.03
C TYR A 135 -1.27 -17.90 9.41
N PRO A 136 -0.50 -18.96 9.82
CA PRO A 136 0.17 -18.95 11.12
C PRO A 136 1.28 -17.89 11.24
N LEU A 137 1.72 -17.30 10.13
CA LEU A 137 2.76 -16.27 10.09
C LEU A 137 2.19 -14.85 10.07
N ILE A 138 0.88 -14.71 9.88
CA ILE A 138 0.20 -13.41 9.81
C ILE A 138 -0.20 -12.97 11.21
N LYS A 139 0.32 -11.83 11.63
CA LYS A 139 -0.05 -11.17 12.89
C LYS A 139 -1.30 -10.34 12.67
N LYS A 140 -2.31 -10.51 13.55
CA LYS A 140 -3.62 -9.86 13.46
C LYS A 140 -4.20 -9.97 12.02
N PRO A 141 -4.55 -11.18 11.55
CA PRO A 141 -5.11 -11.34 10.21
C PRO A 141 -6.33 -10.44 10.03
N ASN A 142 -6.24 -9.54 9.10
CA ASN A 142 -7.32 -8.63 8.72
C ASN A 142 -7.14 -8.30 7.24
N ARG A 143 -8.18 -8.53 6.46
CA ARG A 143 -8.13 -8.25 5.03
C ARG A 143 -8.82 -6.92 4.75
N SER A 144 -8.05 -5.96 4.27
CA SER A 144 -8.60 -4.71 3.75
C SER A 144 -9.51 -4.96 2.55
N THR A 145 -10.52 -4.14 2.38
CA THR A 145 -11.34 -4.11 1.16
C THR A 145 -10.67 -3.31 0.04
N ILE A 146 -9.62 -2.57 0.37
CA ILE A 146 -8.83 -1.78 -0.57
C ILE A 146 -7.84 -2.70 -1.27
N VAL A 147 -7.82 -2.61 -2.59
CA VAL A 147 -6.90 -3.30 -3.47
C VAL A 147 -6.33 -2.26 -4.41
N GLU A 148 -5.00 -2.23 -4.55
CA GLU A 148 -4.34 -1.41 -5.54
C GLU A 148 -3.93 -2.27 -6.73
N ASP A 149 -3.93 -1.70 -7.91
CA ASP A 149 -3.41 -2.35 -9.11
C ASP A 149 -2.46 -1.43 -9.87
N TYR A 150 -1.49 -2.02 -10.56
CA TYR A 150 -0.49 -1.28 -11.30
C TYR A 150 0.06 -2.13 -12.46
N SER A 151 0.15 -1.53 -13.65
CA SER A 151 0.69 -2.20 -14.84
C SER A 151 2.08 -1.67 -15.17
N ILE A 152 3.06 -2.55 -15.41
CA ILE A 152 4.42 -2.14 -15.76
C ILE A 152 4.81 -2.77 -17.08
N LEU A 153 5.02 -1.95 -18.10
CA LEU A 153 5.54 -2.38 -19.40
C LEU A 153 7.06 -2.28 -19.40
N VAL A 154 7.73 -3.42 -19.48
CA VAL A 154 9.18 -3.50 -19.62
C VAL A 154 9.52 -3.80 -21.08
N ILE A 155 10.31 -2.96 -21.71
CA ILE A 155 10.78 -3.11 -23.08
C ILE A 155 12.26 -3.47 -23.04
N GLU A 156 12.58 -4.68 -23.50
CA GLU A 156 13.98 -5.15 -23.61
C GLU A 156 14.59 -4.82 -24.98
N ALA A 157 13.77 -4.77 -26.03
CA ALA A 157 14.21 -4.43 -27.38
C ALA A 157 13.10 -3.79 -28.22
N LEU A 158 13.45 -2.75 -28.94
CA LEU A 158 12.63 -2.11 -29.98
C LEU A 158 13.16 -2.45 -31.37
N ALA A 159 12.29 -2.38 -32.38
CA ALA A 159 12.73 -2.43 -33.78
C ALA A 159 13.59 -1.18 -34.08
N ASP A 160 14.47 -1.32 -35.08
CA ASP A 160 15.28 -0.19 -35.52
C ASP A 160 14.39 1.01 -35.89
N SER A 161 14.69 2.15 -35.30
CA SER A 161 13.93 3.37 -35.48
C SER A 161 14.85 4.58 -35.41
N PRO A 162 14.56 5.62 -36.20
CA PRO A 162 15.27 6.91 -36.10
C PRO A 162 14.81 7.74 -34.89
N ILE A 163 13.81 7.29 -34.12
CA ILE A 163 13.29 8.02 -32.95
C ILE A 163 14.20 7.78 -31.76
N GLU A 164 14.63 8.85 -31.10
CA GLU A 164 15.34 8.75 -29.83
C GLU A 164 14.41 8.20 -28.71
N ILE A 165 14.98 7.42 -27.80
CA ILE A 165 14.21 6.79 -26.72
C ILE A 165 13.49 7.83 -25.85
N THR A 166 14.11 9.00 -25.65
CA THR A 166 13.51 10.12 -24.90
C THR A 166 12.28 10.72 -25.58
N GLU A 167 12.21 10.69 -26.92
CA GLU A 167 11.06 11.17 -27.70
C GLU A 167 9.86 10.20 -27.63
N LEU A 168 10.11 8.92 -27.38
CA LEU A 168 9.04 7.93 -27.16
C LEU A 168 8.10 8.35 -26.03
N GLY A 169 8.64 8.96 -24.98
CA GLY A 169 7.87 9.44 -23.83
C GLY A 169 6.86 10.53 -24.15
N GLN A 170 6.95 11.16 -25.32
CA GLN A 170 6.03 12.20 -25.78
C GLN A 170 5.07 11.70 -26.88
N HIS A 171 5.25 10.45 -27.33
CA HIS A 171 4.45 9.92 -28.41
C HIS A 171 3.02 9.60 -27.98
N PRO A 172 1.96 10.08 -28.66
CA PRO A 172 0.56 9.91 -28.23
C PRO A 172 0.13 8.47 -27.96
N LEU A 173 0.59 7.49 -28.73
CA LEU A 173 0.29 6.08 -28.52
C LEU A 173 0.95 5.51 -27.25
N VAL A 174 2.14 5.99 -26.88
CA VAL A 174 2.82 5.58 -25.65
C VAL A 174 2.09 6.15 -24.44
N LEU A 175 1.72 7.43 -24.53
CA LEU A 175 0.96 8.12 -23.50
C LEU A 175 -0.43 7.47 -23.32
N ALA A 176 -1.12 7.17 -24.43
CA ALA A 176 -2.41 6.47 -24.39
C ALA A 176 -2.28 5.10 -23.70
N ALA A 177 -1.25 4.32 -24.07
CA ALA A 177 -1.01 3.03 -23.43
C ALA A 177 -0.82 3.16 -21.91
N LEU A 178 0.00 4.11 -21.46
CA LEU A 178 0.27 4.30 -20.03
C LEU A 178 -0.92 4.82 -19.24
N LEU A 179 -1.78 5.63 -19.88
CA LEU A 179 -2.99 6.17 -19.23
C LEU A 179 -4.20 5.24 -19.38
N GLY A 180 -4.05 4.11 -20.11
CA GLY A 180 -5.12 3.17 -20.37
C GLY A 180 -6.22 3.72 -21.28
N GLU A 181 -5.88 4.71 -22.10
CA GLU A 181 -6.83 5.37 -23.00
C GLU A 181 -6.77 4.78 -24.40
N GLN A 182 -7.94 4.64 -25.02
CA GLN A 182 -8.05 4.19 -26.41
C GLN A 182 -8.29 5.34 -27.39
N GLU A 183 -8.69 6.49 -26.87
CA GLU A 183 -8.96 7.71 -27.64
C GLU A 183 -7.70 8.56 -27.79
N PRO A 184 -7.60 9.40 -28.83
CA PRO A 184 -6.49 10.33 -28.99
C PRO A 184 -6.39 11.31 -27.82
N LEU A 185 -5.21 11.41 -27.24
CA LEU A 185 -4.96 12.29 -26.12
C LEU A 185 -4.64 13.72 -26.59
N SER A 186 -4.96 14.70 -25.74
CA SER A 186 -4.55 16.09 -25.96
C SER A 186 -3.03 16.25 -25.74
N GLU A 187 -2.44 17.29 -26.31
CA GLU A 187 -1.02 17.60 -26.11
C GLU A 187 -0.65 17.82 -24.62
N ASN A 188 -1.60 18.24 -23.79
CA ASN A 188 -1.39 18.43 -22.35
C ASN A 188 -1.35 17.11 -21.55
N ALA A 189 -1.77 15.99 -22.13
CA ALA A 189 -1.77 14.71 -21.43
C ALA A 189 -0.35 14.22 -21.04
N ALA A 190 0.67 14.67 -21.76
CA ALA A 190 2.08 14.40 -21.39
C ALA A 190 2.43 14.91 -19.99
N GLY A 191 1.78 15.96 -19.50
CA GLY A 191 1.96 16.50 -18.16
C GLY A 191 1.45 15.58 -17.03
N LEU A 192 0.66 14.56 -17.35
CA LEU A 192 0.17 13.56 -16.39
C LEU A 192 1.19 12.43 -16.16
N ILE A 193 2.23 12.36 -16.97
CA ILE A 193 3.26 11.33 -16.92
C ILE A 193 4.58 11.95 -16.46
N SER A 194 5.21 11.32 -15.49
CA SER A 194 6.54 11.70 -15.02
C SER A 194 7.60 10.93 -15.78
N GLN A 195 8.48 11.65 -16.47
CA GLN A 195 9.56 11.07 -17.25
C GLN A 195 10.89 11.16 -16.51
N MET A 196 11.67 10.08 -16.55
CA MET A 196 13.05 10.02 -16.07
C MET A 196 13.94 9.26 -17.06
N SER A 197 15.17 9.72 -17.20
CA SER A 197 16.23 9.06 -17.93
C SER A 197 17.54 9.46 -17.26
N TYR A 198 18.50 8.54 -17.17
CA TYR A 198 19.85 8.79 -16.66
C TYR A 198 20.88 8.68 -17.77
N TYR A 199 20.72 7.68 -18.63
CA TYR A 199 21.51 7.48 -19.83
C TYR A 199 20.65 7.69 -21.09
N PRO A 200 21.27 7.95 -22.26
CA PRO A 200 20.52 8.10 -23.52
C PRO A 200 19.72 6.87 -23.94
N GLN A 201 20.02 5.71 -23.35
CA GLN A 201 19.42 4.42 -23.70
C GLN A 201 18.38 3.93 -22.69
N ASP A 202 18.17 4.66 -21.59
CA ASP A 202 17.18 4.34 -20.60
C ASP A 202 16.00 5.32 -20.62
N LEU A 203 14.83 4.84 -20.24
CA LEU A 203 13.63 5.66 -20.07
C LEU A 203 12.71 5.01 -19.05
N ALA A 204 12.32 5.76 -18.05
CA ALA A 204 11.24 5.43 -17.15
C ALA A 204 10.12 6.47 -17.26
N LEU A 205 8.93 6.02 -17.63
CA LEU A 205 7.69 6.81 -17.64
C LEU A 205 6.80 6.28 -16.53
N LEU A 206 6.35 7.17 -15.65
CA LEU A 206 5.52 6.84 -14.51
C LEU A 206 4.20 7.59 -14.60
N SER A 207 3.09 6.85 -14.51
CA SER A 207 1.75 7.39 -14.38
C SER A 207 1.07 6.83 -13.13
N TRP A 208 -0.12 7.31 -12.82
CA TRP A 208 -0.94 6.77 -11.73
C TRP A 208 -1.31 5.29 -11.92
N ASN A 209 -1.61 4.87 -13.15
CA ASN A 209 -2.09 3.52 -13.46
C ASN A 209 -1.00 2.55 -13.90
N GLY A 210 0.20 3.06 -14.20
CA GLY A 210 1.26 2.18 -14.69
C GLY A 210 2.56 2.88 -15.01
N ALA A 211 3.55 2.08 -15.39
CA ALA A 211 4.86 2.52 -15.81
C ALA A 211 5.31 1.88 -17.11
N LEU A 212 6.18 2.58 -17.84
CA LEU A 212 6.95 2.02 -18.95
C LEU A 212 8.43 2.14 -18.62
N LEU A 213 9.15 1.05 -18.79
CA LEU A 213 10.58 0.96 -18.56
C LEU A 213 11.28 0.49 -19.83
N ILE A 214 12.26 1.28 -20.29
CA ILE A 214 13.26 0.85 -21.28
C ILE A 214 14.58 0.89 -20.54
N GLU A 215 15.17 -0.29 -20.28
CA GLU A 215 16.40 -0.38 -19.49
C GLU A 215 17.23 -1.58 -20.02
N PRO A 216 18.39 -1.32 -20.60
CA PRO A 216 19.26 -2.38 -21.13
C PRO A 216 19.83 -3.30 -20.05
N ASP A 217 20.04 -2.78 -18.83
CA ASP A 217 20.56 -3.56 -17.71
C ASP A 217 19.43 -4.26 -16.94
N ARG A 218 19.48 -5.60 -16.94
CA ARG A 218 18.49 -6.41 -16.21
C ARG A 218 18.52 -6.22 -14.69
N GLN A 219 19.69 -5.88 -14.12
CA GLN A 219 19.78 -5.61 -12.69
C GLN A 219 19.14 -4.28 -12.34
N ALA A 220 19.38 -3.25 -13.15
CA ALA A 220 18.71 -1.97 -13.06
C ALA A 220 17.19 -2.12 -13.22
N THR A 221 16.71 -2.85 -14.24
CA THR A 221 15.28 -3.19 -14.41
C THR A 221 14.69 -3.83 -13.14
N ALA A 222 15.38 -4.83 -12.59
CA ALA A 222 14.93 -5.51 -11.37
C ALA A 222 14.83 -4.55 -10.16
N THR A 223 15.76 -3.59 -10.08
CA THR A 223 15.76 -2.55 -9.05
C THR A 223 14.57 -1.61 -9.20
N VAL A 224 14.31 -1.10 -10.42
CA VAL A 224 13.15 -0.24 -10.70
C VAL A 224 11.83 -0.96 -10.37
N LEU A 225 11.70 -2.22 -10.81
CA LEU A 225 10.51 -3.03 -10.51
C LEU A 225 10.27 -3.17 -9.01
N ALA A 226 11.33 -3.43 -8.23
CA ALA A 226 11.22 -3.55 -6.78
C ALA A 226 10.80 -2.22 -6.12
N LEU A 227 11.33 -1.09 -6.59
CA LEU A 227 10.95 0.26 -6.11
C LEU A 227 9.49 0.57 -6.43
N LEU A 228 9.02 0.27 -7.65
CA LEU A 228 7.63 0.49 -8.04
C LEU A 228 6.66 -0.43 -7.29
N GLU A 229 6.99 -1.71 -7.13
CA GLU A 229 6.20 -2.64 -6.30
C GLU A 229 6.09 -2.09 -4.86
N PHE A 230 7.23 -1.64 -4.28
CA PHE A 230 7.23 -1.12 -2.90
C PHE A 230 6.44 0.19 -2.76
N ALA A 231 6.54 1.11 -3.72
CA ALA A 231 5.76 2.35 -3.72
C ALA A 231 4.24 2.09 -3.74
N ASN A 232 3.80 1.06 -4.48
CA ASN A 232 2.40 0.65 -4.51
C ASN A 232 1.96 -0.06 -3.19
N VAL A 233 2.85 -0.84 -2.57
CA VAL A 233 2.61 -1.39 -1.23
C VAL A 233 2.43 -0.25 -0.21
N GLU A 234 3.27 0.77 -0.26
CA GLU A 234 3.16 1.93 0.61
C GLU A 234 1.84 2.70 0.39
N LEU A 235 1.44 2.89 -0.88
CA LEU A 235 0.13 3.47 -1.23
C LEU A 235 -1.01 2.66 -0.62
N LEU A 236 -1.04 1.34 -0.85
CA LEU A 236 -2.04 0.43 -0.31
C LEU A 236 -2.16 0.57 1.21
N LEU A 237 -1.02 0.49 1.90
CA LEU A 237 -0.98 0.54 3.35
C LEU A 237 -1.46 1.90 3.88
N MET A 238 -1.02 3.02 3.31
CA MET A 238 -1.48 4.36 3.73
C MET A 238 -2.98 4.53 3.51
N ARG A 239 -3.54 4.06 2.39
CA ARG A 239 -4.98 4.12 2.11
C ARG A 239 -5.79 3.23 3.06
N SER A 240 -5.33 2.01 3.31
CA SER A 240 -5.97 1.08 4.23
C SER A 240 -6.01 1.63 5.66
N TYR A 241 -4.91 2.22 6.10
CA TYR A 241 -4.82 2.82 7.43
C TYR A 241 -5.62 4.11 7.55
N ASP A 242 -5.67 4.94 6.51
CA ASP A 242 -6.54 6.12 6.49
C ASP A 242 -8.01 5.72 6.66
N ALA A 243 -8.46 4.67 5.97
CA ALA A 243 -9.82 4.14 6.09
C ALA A 243 -10.09 3.48 7.45
N ALA A 244 -9.12 2.75 8.01
CA ALA A 244 -9.22 2.16 9.34
C ALA A 244 -9.33 3.24 10.42
N LEU A 245 -8.47 4.26 10.37
CA LEU A 245 -8.54 5.41 11.28
C LEU A 245 -9.88 6.14 11.19
N GLU A 246 -10.43 6.35 10.00
CA GLU A 246 -11.75 6.96 9.81
C GLU A 246 -12.86 6.16 10.51
N THR A 247 -12.81 4.84 10.36
CA THR A 247 -13.76 3.92 10.99
C THR A 247 -13.66 3.97 12.51
N GLU A 248 -12.43 3.93 13.05
CA GLU A 248 -12.18 3.98 14.49
C GLU A 248 -12.55 5.34 15.09
N LEU A 249 -12.19 6.45 14.43
CA LEU A 249 -12.61 7.81 14.83
C LEU A 249 -14.13 7.92 14.88
N SER A 250 -14.83 7.48 13.84
CA SER A 250 -16.29 7.50 13.79
C SER A 250 -16.93 6.65 14.90
N SER A 251 -16.34 5.49 15.20
CA SER A 251 -16.75 4.62 16.31
C SER A 251 -16.51 5.28 17.67
N PHE A 252 -15.36 5.93 17.82
CA PHE A 252 -14.98 6.65 19.03
C PHE A 252 -15.95 7.83 19.32
N TYR A 253 -16.20 8.71 18.33
CA TYR A 253 -17.12 9.83 18.50
C TYR A 253 -18.55 9.40 18.84
N ARG A 254 -19.02 8.25 18.34
CA ARG A 254 -20.34 7.68 18.72
C ARG A 254 -20.40 7.21 20.17
N ARG A 255 -19.25 6.83 20.77
CA ARG A 255 -19.16 6.40 22.18
C ARG A 255 -19.01 7.57 23.15
N LEU A 256 -18.67 8.77 22.65
CA LEU A 256 -18.61 9.97 23.49
C LEU A 256 -20.00 10.34 24.03
N PRO A 257 -20.12 10.68 25.33
CA PRO A 257 -21.38 11.13 25.91
C PRO A 257 -21.80 12.46 25.28
N LYS A 258 -23.03 12.54 24.77
CA LYS A 258 -23.59 13.75 24.13
C LYS A 258 -23.86 14.90 25.10
N GLN A 259 -23.91 14.65 26.42
CA GLN A 259 -24.09 15.67 27.47
C GLN A 259 -23.31 15.23 28.71
N PRO A 260 -22.64 16.15 29.42
CA PRO A 260 -22.09 15.87 30.74
C PRO A 260 -23.26 15.55 31.68
N PRO A 261 -23.28 14.40 32.36
CA PRO A 261 -24.33 14.08 33.31
C PRO A 261 -24.21 15.02 34.53
N ARG A 262 -25.30 15.67 34.88
CA ARG A 262 -25.35 16.68 35.96
C ARG A 262 -25.02 16.16 37.36
N PHE A 263 -25.06 14.87 37.64
CA PHE A 263 -24.72 14.23 38.92
C PHE A 263 -24.52 12.70 38.72
N THR A 264 -23.30 12.17 38.73
CA THR A 264 -23.08 10.74 38.98
C THR A 264 -21.63 10.37 39.32
N PHE A 265 -21.45 9.76 40.47
CA PHE A 265 -20.21 9.22 41.04
C PHE A 265 -19.48 8.12 40.21
N PRO A 266 -20.02 7.43 39.20
CA PRO A 266 -19.31 6.38 38.44
C PRO A 266 -18.57 6.83 37.15
N LEU A 267 -18.51 8.14 36.87
CA LEU A 267 -17.96 8.66 35.58
C LEU A 267 -16.47 8.46 35.39
N VAL A 268 -15.67 8.53 36.46
CA VAL A 268 -14.21 8.30 36.41
C VAL A 268 -13.85 6.94 35.78
N ARG A 269 -14.68 5.91 35.92
CA ARG A 269 -14.46 4.59 35.36
C ARG A 269 -14.77 4.52 33.85
N ARG A 270 -15.63 5.39 33.36
CA ARG A 270 -16.08 5.40 31.97
C ARG A 270 -15.06 6.05 31.04
N TYR A 271 -14.49 7.16 31.43
CA TYR A 271 -13.42 7.83 30.67
C TYR A 271 -12.12 7.02 30.66
N SER A 272 -11.80 6.29 31.74
CA SER A 272 -10.57 5.51 31.79
C SER A 272 -10.50 4.41 30.73
N HIS A 273 -11.60 3.75 30.37
CA HIS A 273 -11.64 2.78 29.28
C HIS A 273 -11.48 3.45 27.90
N LEU A 274 -12.18 4.58 27.68
CA LEU A 274 -12.08 5.33 26.43
C LEU A 274 -10.66 5.89 26.24
N LEU A 275 -10.04 6.40 27.29
CA LEU A 275 -8.66 6.89 27.27
C LEU A 275 -7.66 5.78 26.97
N TYR A 276 -7.85 4.60 27.58
CA TYR A 276 -7.01 3.44 27.30
C TYR A 276 -7.14 2.96 25.86
N ASP A 277 -8.37 2.84 25.33
CA ASP A 277 -8.62 2.45 23.94
C ASP A 277 -7.97 3.44 22.98
N LEU A 278 -8.09 4.75 23.27
CA LEU A 278 -7.52 5.79 22.43
C LEU A 278 -5.98 5.80 22.44
N GLN A 279 -5.38 5.66 23.64
CA GLN A 279 -3.93 5.58 23.79
C GLN A 279 -3.37 4.38 23.03
N ARG A 280 -4.04 3.22 23.13
CA ARG A 280 -3.67 2.01 22.41
C ARG A 280 -3.74 2.22 20.90
N LEU A 281 -4.82 2.83 20.41
CA LEU A 281 -5.01 3.13 19.00
C LEU A 281 -3.88 4.03 18.47
N VAL A 282 -3.61 5.14 19.17
CA VAL A 282 -2.51 6.05 18.78
C VAL A 282 -1.17 5.34 18.76
N ALA A 283 -0.87 4.49 19.75
CA ALA A 283 0.38 3.73 19.79
C ALA A 283 0.50 2.74 18.62
N GLU A 284 -0.56 1.96 18.33
CA GLU A 284 -0.58 0.99 17.24
C GLU A 284 -0.36 1.65 15.87
N PHE A 285 -1.04 2.76 15.61
CA PHE A 285 -0.90 3.47 14.34
C PHE A 285 0.45 4.22 14.22
N THR A 286 0.98 4.75 15.31
CA THR A 286 2.31 5.37 15.30
C THR A 286 3.40 4.33 15.01
N GLU A 287 3.37 3.18 15.71
CA GLU A 287 4.30 2.07 15.47
C GLU A 287 4.25 1.60 14.02
N PHE A 288 3.05 1.53 13.44
CA PHE A 288 2.89 1.13 12.05
C PHE A 288 3.51 2.13 11.08
N THR A 289 3.20 3.43 11.23
CA THR A 289 3.75 4.48 10.35
C THR A 289 5.28 4.46 10.39
N GLU A 290 5.87 4.34 11.59
CA GLU A 290 7.32 4.21 11.75
C GLU A 290 7.90 2.96 11.06
N ARG A 291 7.17 1.83 11.07
CA ARG A 291 7.61 0.61 10.36
C ARG A 291 7.62 0.81 8.85
N VAL A 292 6.58 1.42 8.29
CA VAL A 292 6.51 1.70 6.85
C VAL A 292 7.64 2.65 6.45
N ASP A 293 7.84 3.74 7.18
CA ASP A 293 8.89 4.72 6.91
C ASP A 293 10.31 4.15 7.02
N ASN A 294 10.51 3.15 7.87
CA ASN A 294 11.80 2.49 8.06
C ASN A 294 12.00 1.24 7.18
N ALA A 295 10.96 0.76 6.49
CA ALA A 295 11.01 -0.50 5.76
C ALA A 295 11.90 -0.44 4.53
N LEU A 296 11.94 0.70 3.83
CA LEU A 296 12.77 0.90 2.66
C LEU A 296 13.67 2.13 2.85
N LYS A 297 14.96 1.91 2.81
CA LYS A 297 15.97 2.97 2.74
C LYS A 297 16.69 2.83 1.41
N VAL A 298 16.46 3.79 0.50
CA VAL A 298 17.28 3.91 -0.69
C VAL A 298 18.60 4.50 -0.25
N THR A 299 19.64 3.69 -0.30
CA THR A 299 20.99 4.11 0.08
C THR A 299 21.58 5.05 -1.00
N ASP A 300 22.75 5.56 -0.78
CA ASP A 300 23.55 6.57 -1.45
C ASP A 300 23.43 6.80 -2.98
N ASP A 301 22.55 6.06 -3.67
CA ASP A 301 22.30 6.24 -5.11
C ASP A 301 21.25 7.33 -5.37
N VAL A 302 21.72 8.46 -5.85
CA VAL A 302 20.88 9.64 -6.15
C VAL A 302 19.80 9.34 -7.19
N TYR A 303 20.07 8.46 -8.17
CA TYR A 303 19.12 8.13 -9.23
C TYR A 303 17.95 7.33 -8.71
N TRP A 304 18.22 6.23 -7.99
CA TRP A 304 17.18 5.37 -7.41
C TRP A 304 16.32 6.12 -6.38
N ASN A 305 16.94 7.00 -5.59
CA ASN A 305 16.21 7.84 -4.65
C ASN A 305 15.24 8.80 -5.38
N ARG A 306 15.70 9.44 -6.46
CA ARG A 306 14.84 10.32 -7.27
C ARG A 306 13.72 9.55 -7.94
N LEU A 307 13.99 8.35 -8.47
CA LEU A 307 12.98 7.52 -9.11
C LEU A 307 11.89 7.10 -8.10
N TYR A 308 12.32 6.64 -6.93
CA TYR A 308 11.39 6.26 -5.87
C TYR A 308 10.54 7.46 -5.39
N SER A 309 11.16 8.59 -5.11
CA SER A 309 10.46 9.82 -4.72
C SER A 309 9.46 10.28 -5.79
N LYS A 310 9.82 10.14 -7.07
CA LYS A 310 8.88 10.43 -8.16
C LYS A 310 7.72 9.45 -8.22
N ALA A 311 7.97 8.15 -7.99
CA ALA A 311 6.91 7.14 -7.93
C ALA A 311 5.92 7.47 -6.80
N LEU A 312 6.41 7.75 -5.59
CA LEU A 312 5.57 8.16 -4.45
C LEU A 312 4.73 9.41 -4.76
N ASN A 313 5.34 10.39 -5.43
CA ASN A 313 4.65 11.63 -5.80
C ASN A 313 3.55 11.37 -6.85
N VAL A 314 3.83 10.60 -7.91
CA VAL A 314 2.86 10.22 -8.93
C VAL A 314 1.70 9.44 -8.32
N LEU A 315 1.98 8.50 -7.41
CA LEU A 315 1.01 7.72 -6.66
C LEU A 315 0.36 8.52 -5.49
N ARG A 316 0.74 9.78 -5.31
CA ARG A 316 0.21 10.67 -4.27
C ARG A 316 0.24 10.07 -2.86
N VAL A 317 1.26 9.27 -2.55
CA VAL A 317 1.40 8.60 -1.25
C VAL A 317 1.43 9.61 -0.11
N ASP A 318 2.11 10.75 -0.31
CA ASP A 318 2.21 11.84 0.68
C ASP A 318 0.85 12.44 1.07
N VAL A 319 -0.14 12.43 0.16
CA VAL A 319 -1.51 12.91 0.46
C VAL A 319 -2.17 12.01 1.49
N TRP A 320 -2.05 10.69 1.31
CA TRP A 320 -2.61 9.70 2.24
C TRP A 320 -1.84 9.68 3.56
N ARG A 321 -0.51 9.77 3.51
CA ARG A 321 0.34 9.90 4.70
C ARG A 321 -0.06 11.11 5.53
N SER A 322 -0.20 12.29 4.92
CA SER A 322 -0.65 13.51 5.59
C SER A 322 -2.06 13.36 6.18
N GLY A 323 -2.95 12.63 5.51
CA GLY A 323 -4.28 12.27 6.03
C GLY A 323 -4.20 11.45 7.30
N VAL A 324 -3.38 10.41 7.31
CA VAL A 324 -3.11 9.55 8.49
C VAL A 324 -2.53 10.37 9.65
N GLU A 325 -1.49 11.18 9.39
CA GLU A 325 -0.85 12.04 10.39
C GLU A 325 -1.84 13.05 11.00
N HIS A 326 -2.67 13.67 10.17
CA HIS A 326 -3.69 14.60 10.64
C HIS A 326 -4.71 13.90 11.55
N LYS A 327 -5.20 12.73 11.17
CA LYS A 327 -6.14 11.95 12.00
C LYS A 327 -5.50 11.49 13.31
N LEU A 328 -4.22 11.11 13.31
CA LEU A 328 -3.46 10.80 14.52
C LEU A 328 -3.31 12.02 15.44
N THR A 329 -3.11 13.20 14.88
CA THR A 329 -3.05 14.45 15.63
C THR A 329 -4.39 14.75 16.30
N LEU A 330 -5.50 14.63 15.57
CA LEU A 330 -6.86 14.78 16.13
C LEU A 330 -7.14 13.79 17.27
N LEU A 331 -6.68 12.54 17.14
CA LEU A 331 -6.79 11.53 18.19
C LEU A 331 -6.01 11.94 19.45
N ARG A 332 -4.77 12.44 19.29
CA ARG A 332 -3.93 12.92 20.41
C ARG A 332 -4.55 14.12 21.11
N GLU A 333 -5.07 15.09 20.35
CA GLU A 333 -5.76 16.25 20.90
C GLU A 333 -7.03 15.85 21.66
N THR A 334 -7.82 14.94 21.09
CA THR A 334 -9.02 14.41 21.74
C THR A 334 -8.67 13.65 23.03
N TYR A 335 -7.57 12.88 23.02
CA TYR A 335 -7.05 12.22 24.23
C TYR A 335 -6.70 13.23 25.32
N SER A 336 -5.96 14.29 24.98
CA SER A 336 -5.58 15.35 25.93
C SER A 336 -6.81 16.02 26.54
N MET A 337 -7.77 16.42 25.70
CA MET A 337 -9.02 17.05 26.15
C MET A 337 -9.80 16.16 27.13
N LEU A 338 -9.95 14.86 26.81
CA LEU A 338 -10.67 13.93 27.69
C LEU A 338 -9.91 13.62 28.99
N HIS A 339 -8.58 13.62 28.92
CA HIS A 339 -7.74 13.43 30.11
C HIS A 339 -7.88 14.61 31.08
N ASP A 340 -7.81 15.84 30.56
CA ASP A 340 -7.98 17.07 31.34
C ASP A 340 -9.39 17.17 31.98
N GLU A 341 -10.43 16.74 31.21
CA GLU A 341 -11.81 16.69 31.73
C GLU A 341 -11.95 15.65 32.85
N ALA A 342 -11.35 14.46 32.67
CA ALA A 342 -11.34 13.40 33.68
C ALA A 342 -10.61 13.82 34.96
N ASP A 343 -9.53 14.56 34.87
CA ASP A 343 -8.79 15.08 36.02
C ASP A 343 -9.55 16.21 36.73
N THR A 344 -10.21 17.07 35.97
CA THR A 344 -11.10 18.11 36.54
C THR A 344 -12.27 17.49 37.33
N GLU A 345 -12.90 16.44 36.78
CA GLU A 345 -13.96 15.70 37.47
C GLU A 345 -13.47 15.02 38.76
N ARG A 346 -12.24 14.45 38.75
CA ARG A 346 -11.61 13.88 39.95
C ARG A 346 -11.38 14.94 41.03
N ALA A 347 -10.87 16.10 40.65
CA ALA A 347 -10.65 17.21 41.56
C ALA A 347 -11.97 17.67 42.21
N SER A 348 -13.01 17.88 41.40
CA SER A 348 -14.34 18.24 41.87
C SER A 348 -14.95 17.19 42.80
N ALA A 349 -14.78 15.88 42.51
CA ALA A 349 -15.26 14.81 43.38
C ALA A 349 -14.56 14.81 44.75
N LEU A 350 -13.26 15.11 44.80
CA LEU A 350 -12.51 15.26 46.04
C LEU A 350 -13.00 16.47 46.85
N GLU A 351 -13.23 17.62 46.22
CA GLU A 351 -13.78 18.79 46.86
C GLU A 351 -15.15 18.50 47.50
N TRP A 352 -16.06 17.87 46.77
CA TRP A 352 -17.36 17.47 47.31
C TRP A 352 -17.24 16.48 48.46
N THR A 353 -16.29 15.54 48.41
CA THR A 353 -16.03 14.60 49.52
C THR A 353 -15.59 15.34 50.77
N ILE A 354 -14.73 16.33 50.63
CA ILE A 354 -14.28 17.18 51.77
C ILE A 354 -15.46 17.97 52.35
N VAL A 355 -16.28 18.61 51.49
CA VAL A 355 -17.47 19.36 51.93
C VAL A 355 -18.45 18.45 52.69
N ILE A 356 -18.72 17.25 52.21
CA ILE A 356 -19.59 16.28 52.87
C ILE A 356 -19.03 15.88 54.24
N LEU A 357 -17.73 15.64 54.34
CA LEU A 357 -17.07 15.29 55.62
C LEU A 357 -17.17 16.43 56.61
N ILE A 358 -16.96 17.68 56.20
CA ILE A 358 -17.10 18.86 57.06
C ILE A 358 -18.55 19.00 57.56
N VAL A 359 -19.54 18.89 56.67
CA VAL A 359 -20.97 18.93 57.05
C VAL A 359 -21.30 17.81 58.02
N PHE A 360 -20.80 16.60 57.79
CA PHE A 360 -20.99 15.47 58.69
C PHE A 360 -20.38 15.71 60.07
N GLU A 361 -19.20 16.30 60.14
CA GLU A 361 -18.53 16.68 61.41
C GLU A 361 -19.33 17.72 62.17
N ILE A 362 -19.83 18.77 61.51
CA ILE A 362 -20.66 19.82 62.11
C ILE A 362 -21.96 19.20 62.65
N VAL A 363 -22.63 18.37 61.91
CA VAL A 363 -23.87 17.69 62.30
C VAL A 363 -23.63 16.78 63.50
N THR A 364 -22.59 15.97 63.51
CA THR A 364 -22.23 15.08 64.61
C THR A 364 -21.83 15.85 65.88
N ALA A 365 -21.14 17.02 65.73
CA ALA A 365 -20.83 17.91 66.86
C ALA A 365 -22.08 18.49 67.45
N TRP A 366 -23.10 18.88 66.69
CA TRP A 366 -24.37 19.41 67.20
C TRP A 366 -25.20 18.34 67.92
N PHE A 367 -25.22 17.12 67.53
CA PHE A 367 -25.93 16.02 68.24
C PHE A 367 -25.19 15.50 69.48
N ARG A 368 -23.96 15.94 69.69
CA ARG A 368 -23.17 15.61 70.89
C ARG A 368 -23.25 16.60 72.02
N HIS A 369 -23.93 17.76 71.82
CA HIS A 369 -24.33 18.77 72.79
C HIS A 369 -25.84 18.70 73.00
#